data_815f2fc554cf4a3edde3b6845d790fae
#
_entry.id   815f2fc554cf4a3edde3b6845d790fae
#
_cell.length_a   1.000
_cell.length_b   1.000
_cell.length_c   1.000
_cell.angle_alpha   90.00
_cell.angle_beta   90.00
_cell.angle_gamma   90.00
#
_symmetry.space_group_name_H-M   'P 1'
#
loop_
_entity.id
_entity.type
_entity.pdbx_description
1 polymer ?
#
loop_
_entity_poly.entity_id
_entity_poly.type
_entity_poly.pdbx_seq_one_letter_code
_entity_poly.pdbx_strand_id
1 'polypeptide(L)'
;APLISPEHFNTFINPYNRKLVDRARQLGLRVVRHSDGNLWSLMDVLLASGYDGLNPLEPHAGMALKKVKAYCGDRICLLGNIDCVELLPDGTPQQVDTAVKQAIEDAADGGGLIICSSNSLHPGVNPENCIAMFEATKKYGSYEA
;
A
#
# COMPACT_ATOMS: atom_id res chain seq x y z
N ALA A 1 -1.97 8.08 14.30
CA ALA A 1 -1.64 9.46 13.88
C ALA A 1 -0.15 9.55 13.55
N PRO A 2 0.27 10.42 12.62
CA PRO A 2 1.68 10.68 12.36
C PRO A 2 2.41 11.21 13.60
N LEU A 3 3.70 10.88 13.73
CA LEU A 3 4.55 11.32 14.85
C LEU A 3 4.81 12.84 14.85
N ILE A 4 4.69 13.47 13.69
CA ILE A 4 4.88 14.91 13.51
C ILE A 4 3.68 15.50 12.76
N SER A 5 3.44 16.81 12.93
CA SER A 5 2.34 17.46 12.22
C SER A 5 2.57 17.49 10.71
N PRO A 6 1.50 17.57 9.89
CA PRO A 6 1.62 17.76 8.44
C PRO A 6 2.47 18.98 8.06
N GLU A 7 2.40 20.05 8.85
CA GLU A 7 3.20 21.27 8.65
C GLU A 7 4.69 20.97 8.84
N HIS A 8 5.07 20.30 9.94
CA HIS A 8 6.46 19.92 10.19
C HIS A 8 6.97 18.92 9.15
N PHE A 9 6.13 17.95 8.76
CA PHE A 9 6.49 17.03 7.67
C PHE A 9 6.79 17.80 6.38
N ASN A 10 5.92 18.72 6.01
CA ASN A 10 6.09 19.50 4.79
C ASN A 10 7.29 20.45 4.85
N THR A 11 7.62 20.98 6.03
CA THR A 11 8.73 21.94 6.22
C THR A 11 10.09 21.21 6.30
N PHE A 12 10.18 20.14 7.07
CA PHE A 12 11.47 19.55 7.43
C PHE A 12 11.79 18.25 6.71
N ILE A 13 10.80 17.52 6.18
CA ILE A 13 11.01 16.20 5.56
C ILE A 13 10.74 16.25 4.05
N ASN A 14 9.61 16.80 3.66
CA ASN A 14 9.16 16.79 2.28
C ASN A 14 10.14 17.41 1.26
N PRO A 15 10.85 18.53 1.54
CA PRO A 15 11.81 19.09 0.59
C PRO A 15 12.96 18.12 0.24
N TYR A 16 13.38 17.28 1.19
CA TYR A 16 14.42 16.27 0.94
C TYR A 16 13.85 15.06 0.19
N ASN A 17 12.64 14.63 0.54
CA ASN A 17 11.94 13.58 -0.19
C ASN A 17 11.77 13.94 -1.67
N ARG A 18 11.35 15.16 -1.98
CA ARG A 18 11.21 15.62 -3.37
C ARG A 18 12.54 15.59 -4.12
N LYS A 19 13.64 16.03 -3.50
CA LYS A 19 14.97 15.93 -4.11
C LYS A 19 15.35 14.47 -4.45
N LEU A 20 15.03 13.53 -3.55
CA LEU A 20 15.28 12.10 -3.78
C LEU A 20 14.42 11.56 -4.93
N VAL A 21 13.13 11.90 -4.95
CA VAL A 21 12.20 11.53 -6.03
C VAL A 21 12.67 12.08 -7.38
N ASP A 22 13.01 13.36 -7.43
CA ASP A 22 13.49 14.02 -8.64
C ASP A 22 14.79 13.36 -9.16
N ARG A 23 15.71 13.04 -8.23
CA ARG A 23 16.95 12.35 -8.61
C ARG A 23 16.71 10.94 -9.14
N ALA A 24 15.84 10.19 -8.48
CA ALA A 24 15.45 8.85 -8.94
C ALA A 24 14.82 8.88 -10.34
N ARG A 25 13.93 9.84 -10.59
CA ARG A 25 13.30 10.04 -11.90
C ARG A 25 14.30 10.38 -13.01
N GLN A 26 15.29 11.23 -12.71
CA GLN A 26 16.40 11.51 -13.66
C GLN A 26 17.19 10.26 -14.04
N LEU A 27 17.20 9.25 -13.17
CA LEU A 27 17.83 7.95 -13.41
C LEU A 27 16.88 6.91 -14.01
N GLY A 28 15.64 7.29 -14.36
CA GLY A 28 14.63 6.38 -14.91
C GLY A 28 14.00 5.43 -13.87
N LEU A 29 14.18 5.70 -12.57
CA LEU A 29 13.68 4.85 -11.48
C LEU A 29 12.29 5.30 -11.01
N ARG A 30 11.49 4.34 -10.57
CA ARG A 30 10.23 4.56 -9.85
C ARG A 30 10.48 4.61 -8.35
N VAL A 31 9.71 5.43 -7.65
CA VAL A 31 9.89 5.63 -6.21
C VAL A 31 8.60 5.28 -5.47
N VAL A 32 8.69 4.28 -4.60
CA VAL A 32 7.61 3.90 -3.71
C VAL A 32 7.90 4.45 -2.31
N ARG A 33 6.92 5.15 -1.75
CA ARG A 33 6.98 5.60 -0.35
C ARG A 33 6.48 4.49 0.55
N HIS A 34 7.33 4.01 1.45
CA HIS A 34 6.90 3.19 2.59
C HIS A 34 6.63 4.09 3.79
N SER A 35 5.44 3.97 4.38
CA SER A 35 5.08 4.71 5.60
C SER A 35 3.93 4.01 6.30
N ASP A 36 4.19 3.59 7.53
CA ASP A 36 3.21 2.92 8.39
C ASP A 36 2.20 3.88 9.01
N GLY A 37 1.13 3.32 9.54
CA GLY A 37 0.13 4.02 10.31
C GLY A 37 -0.91 4.78 9.50
N ASN A 38 -1.63 5.65 10.19
CA ASN A 38 -2.68 6.47 9.58
C ASN A 38 -2.09 7.66 8.83
N LEU A 39 -2.23 7.67 7.51
CA LEU A 39 -1.64 8.69 6.63
C LEU A 39 -2.61 9.77 6.16
N TRP A 40 -3.89 9.71 6.58
CA TRP A 40 -4.92 10.61 6.03
C TRP A 40 -4.56 12.09 6.10
N SER A 41 -3.96 12.54 7.19
CA SER A 41 -3.54 13.95 7.33
C SER A 41 -2.32 14.33 6.48
N LEU A 42 -1.62 13.37 5.90
CA LEU A 42 -0.45 13.59 5.04
C LEU A 42 -0.72 13.30 3.56
N MET A 43 -1.90 12.76 3.20
CA MET A 43 -2.18 12.27 1.86
C MET A 43 -1.91 13.32 0.78
N ASP A 44 -2.36 14.56 0.96
CA ASP A 44 -2.14 15.63 -0.02
C ASP A 44 -0.65 15.91 -0.23
N VAL A 45 0.12 15.98 0.86
CA VAL A 45 1.57 16.21 0.79
C VAL A 45 2.27 15.03 0.11
N LEU A 46 1.89 13.80 0.44
CA LEU A 46 2.46 12.59 -0.17
C LEU A 46 2.18 12.53 -1.67
N LEU A 47 0.94 12.81 -2.08
CA LEU A 47 0.58 12.87 -3.51
C LEU A 47 1.33 13.98 -4.25
N ALA A 48 1.49 15.16 -3.61
CA ALA A 48 2.22 16.29 -4.19
C ALA A 48 3.75 16.05 -4.23
N SER A 49 4.27 15.09 -3.47
CA SER A 49 5.72 14.81 -3.41
C SER A 49 6.24 14.06 -4.63
N GLY A 50 5.34 13.51 -5.46
CA GLY A 50 5.70 12.90 -6.72
C GLY A 50 6.11 11.43 -6.64
N TYR A 51 5.79 10.71 -5.56
CA TYR A 51 5.97 9.26 -5.49
C TYR A 51 5.14 8.53 -6.54
N ASP A 52 5.67 7.43 -7.07
CA ASP A 52 4.98 6.57 -8.02
C ASP A 52 4.09 5.53 -7.30
N GLY A 53 4.40 5.21 -6.05
CA GLY A 53 3.64 4.25 -5.24
C GLY A 53 3.63 4.58 -3.75
N LEU A 54 2.60 4.08 -3.05
CA LEU A 54 2.42 4.21 -1.61
C LEU A 54 2.21 2.83 -0.98
N ASN A 55 2.97 2.51 0.05
CA ASN A 55 3.02 1.23 0.77
C ASN A 55 3.12 1.49 2.28
N PRO A 56 2.57 0.68 3.17
CA PRO A 56 1.81 -0.57 2.94
C PRO A 56 0.29 -0.40 3.06
N LEU A 57 -0.23 0.77 3.44
CA LEU A 57 -1.66 1.06 3.60
C LEU A 57 -2.32 0.16 4.67
N GLU A 58 -1.82 0.23 5.90
CA GLU A 58 -2.22 -0.65 7.00
C GLU A 58 -3.72 -0.61 7.31
N PRO A 59 -4.45 -1.76 7.23
CA PRO A 59 -5.88 -1.81 7.53
C PRO A 59 -6.20 -1.39 8.98
N HIS A 60 -5.41 -1.87 9.95
CA HIS A 60 -5.56 -1.54 11.37
C HIS A 60 -5.32 -0.05 11.69
N ALA A 61 -4.59 0.66 10.84
CA ALA A 61 -4.41 2.10 10.95
C ALA A 61 -5.53 2.91 10.28
N GLY A 62 -6.57 2.24 9.77
CA GLY A 62 -7.70 2.90 9.11
C GLY A 62 -7.44 3.30 7.65
N MET A 63 -6.44 2.70 7.01
CA MET A 63 -6.12 2.90 5.60
C MET A 63 -6.88 1.88 4.71
N ALA A 64 -8.23 1.89 4.79
CA ALA A 64 -9.07 1.03 3.97
C ALA A 64 -8.83 1.29 2.49
N LEU A 65 -8.44 0.24 1.74
CA LEU A 65 -7.95 0.34 0.36
C LEU A 65 -8.96 1.01 -0.58
N LYS A 66 -10.24 0.67 -0.46
CA LYS A 66 -11.34 1.32 -1.21
C LYS A 66 -11.37 2.84 -1.03
N LYS A 67 -11.23 3.30 0.22
CA LYS A 67 -11.20 4.74 0.52
C LYS A 67 -9.95 5.42 -0.02
N VAL A 68 -8.80 4.73 0.08
CA VAL A 68 -7.53 5.25 -0.44
C VAL A 68 -7.59 5.34 -1.96
N LYS A 69 -8.08 4.31 -2.66
CA LYS A 69 -8.25 4.34 -4.13
C LYS A 69 -9.22 5.45 -4.56
N ALA A 70 -10.35 5.59 -3.89
CA ALA A 70 -11.29 6.67 -4.18
C ALA A 70 -10.68 8.08 -4.00
N TYR A 71 -9.80 8.25 -3.00
CA TYR A 71 -9.10 9.50 -2.76
C TYR A 71 -7.96 9.76 -3.74
N CYS A 72 -7.14 8.74 -4.01
CA CYS A 72 -5.96 8.87 -4.86
C CYS A 72 -6.31 8.84 -6.36
N GLY A 73 -7.34 8.10 -6.76
CA GLY A 73 -7.62 7.81 -8.17
C GLY A 73 -6.42 7.10 -8.82
N ASP A 74 -6.01 7.59 -9.98
CA ASP A 74 -4.88 7.04 -10.75
C ASP A 74 -3.58 7.81 -10.54
N ARG A 75 -3.53 8.70 -9.54
CA ARG A 75 -2.37 9.56 -9.27
C ARG A 75 -1.17 8.83 -8.71
N ILE A 76 -1.37 7.66 -8.10
CA ILE A 76 -0.32 6.89 -7.43
C ILE A 76 -0.67 5.40 -7.41
N CYS A 77 0.31 4.53 -7.56
CA CYS A 77 0.13 3.10 -7.38
C CYS A 77 -0.02 2.77 -5.89
N LEU A 78 -1.00 1.94 -5.55
CA LEU A 78 -1.26 1.47 -4.20
C LEU A 78 -0.61 0.08 -4.01
N LEU A 79 0.21 -0.07 -2.98
CA LEU A 79 0.84 -1.34 -2.64
C LEU A 79 0.35 -1.77 -1.26
N GLY A 80 -0.36 -2.86 -1.20
CA GLY A 80 -0.95 -3.37 0.05
C GLY A 80 -2.14 -4.28 -0.24
N ASN A 81 -2.96 -4.56 0.72
CA ASN A 81 -2.81 -4.26 2.15
C ASN A 81 -3.30 -5.48 2.95
N ILE A 82 -2.81 -6.67 2.57
CA ILE A 82 -3.20 -7.91 3.24
C ILE A 82 -2.59 -7.93 4.64
N ASP A 83 -3.47 -8.00 5.63
CA ASP A 83 -3.09 -7.85 7.02
C ASP A 83 -2.07 -8.89 7.49
N CYS A 84 -0.91 -8.42 7.95
CA CYS A 84 0.18 -9.24 8.48
C CYS A 84 0.24 -9.27 10.01
N VAL A 85 -0.73 -8.64 10.70
CA VAL A 85 -0.78 -8.60 12.17
C VAL A 85 -1.62 -9.76 12.72
N GLU A 86 -2.79 -10.00 12.15
CA GLU A 86 -3.74 -11.03 12.58
C GLU A 86 -4.04 -12.02 11.45
N LEU A 87 -4.38 -11.55 10.24
CA LEU A 87 -4.87 -12.43 9.18
C LEU A 87 -3.79 -13.40 8.67
N LEU A 88 -2.62 -12.91 8.31
CA LEU A 88 -1.55 -13.77 7.79
C LEU A 88 -0.94 -14.69 8.86
N PRO A 89 -0.80 -14.28 10.14
CA PRO A 89 -0.39 -15.19 11.22
C PRO A 89 -1.46 -16.23 11.57
N ASP A 90 -2.66 -15.78 11.90
CA ASP A 90 -3.65 -16.57 12.65
C ASP A 90 -4.90 -16.95 11.82
N GLY A 91 -5.06 -16.36 10.64
CA GLY A 91 -6.17 -16.66 9.75
C GLY A 91 -6.03 -17.99 9.01
N THR A 92 -7.08 -18.36 8.30
CA THR A 92 -7.07 -19.53 7.40
C THR A 92 -6.74 -19.10 5.96
N PRO A 93 -6.24 -20.02 5.11
CA PRO A 93 -6.04 -19.76 3.68
C PRO A 93 -7.29 -19.22 2.97
N GLN A 94 -8.48 -19.67 3.37
CA GLN A 94 -9.76 -19.20 2.81
C GLN A 94 -10.08 -17.76 3.18
N GLN A 95 -9.73 -17.36 4.41
CA GLN A 95 -9.88 -15.94 4.83
C GLN A 95 -8.91 -15.04 4.06
N VAL A 96 -7.69 -15.52 3.81
CA VAL A 96 -6.70 -14.80 2.99
C VAL A 96 -7.17 -14.68 1.54
N ASP A 97 -7.67 -15.78 0.92
CA ASP A 97 -8.26 -15.75 -0.44
C ASP A 97 -9.37 -14.69 -0.54
N THR A 98 -10.26 -14.65 0.46
CA THR A 98 -11.35 -13.67 0.53
C THR A 98 -10.82 -12.23 0.66
N ALA A 99 -9.82 -12.00 1.50
CA ALA A 99 -9.24 -10.68 1.71
C ALA A 99 -8.52 -10.16 0.45
N VAL A 100 -7.80 -11.02 -0.26
CA VAL A 100 -7.15 -10.67 -1.53
C VAL A 100 -8.19 -10.33 -2.60
N LYS A 101 -9.24 -11.16 -2.73
CA LYS A 101 -10.34 -10.88 -3.65
C LYS A 101 -10.96 -9.51 -3.38
N GLN A 102 -11.26 -9.21 -2.10
CA GLN A 102 -11.82 -7.93 -1.70
C GLN A 102 -10.88 -6.76 -2.02
N ALA A 103 -9.58 -6.90 -1.75
CA ALA A 103 -8.60 -5.86 -2.06
C ALA A 103 -8.53 -5.55 -3.56
N ILE A 104 -8.63 -6.57 -4.40
CA ILE A 104 -8.66 -6.43 -5.86
C ILE A 104 -9.97 -5.74 -6.30
N GLU A 105 -11.12 -6.15 -5.79
CA GLU A 105 -12.42 -5.51 -6.07
C GLU A 105 -12.45 -4.04 -5.62
N ASP A 106 -11.77 -3.72 -4.51
CA ASP A 106 -11.74 -2.37 -3.93
C ASP A 106 -10.84 -1.39 -4.70
N ALA A 107 -9.78 -1.87 -5.38
CA ALA A 107 -8.76 -0.95 -5.86
C ALA A 107 -8.08 -1.31 -7.20
N ALA A 108 -8.39 -2.44 -7.83
CA ALA A 108 -7.73 -2.83 -9.07
C ALA A 108 -8.34 -2.19 -10.33
N ASP A 109 -9.56 -1.67 -10.25
CA ASP A 109 -10.20 -1.02 -11.40
C ASP A 109 -9.34 0.14 -11.93
N GLY A 110 -9.14 0.16 -13.25
CA GLY A 110 -8.22 1.09 -13.91
C GLY A 110 -6.72 0.83 -13.67
N GLY A 111 -6.37 -0.23 -12.95
CA GLY A 111 -4.97 -0.57 -12.61
C GLY A 111 -4.43 0.18 -11.39
N GLY A 112 -3.09 0.12 -11.22
CA GLY A 112 -2.39 0.83 -10.13
C GLY A 112 -2.51 0.17 -8.76
N LEU A 113 -2.75 -1.15 -8.70
CA LEU A 113 -2.71 -1.94 -7.47
C LEU A 113 -1.62 -3.02 -7.55
N ILE A 114 -0.84 -3.14 -6.49
CA ILE A 114 0.08 -4.26 -6.25
C ILE A 114 -0.33 -4.90 -4.93
N ILE A 115 -0.79 -6.15 -4.97
CA ILE A 115 -1.11 -6.90 -3.75
C ILE A 115 0.18 -7.27 -3.02
N CYS A 116 0.24 -6.91 -1.76
CA CYS A 116 1.29 -7.34 -0.84
C CYS A 116 0.76 -7.34 0.62
N SER A 117 1.55 -7.86 1.53
CA SER A 117 1.27 -7.78 2.97
C SER A 117 1.29 -6.33 3.46
N SER A 118 0.56 -6.05 4.53
CA SER A 118 0.47 -4.71 5.13
C SER A 118 1.75 -4.27 5.87
N ASN A 119 2.74 -5.14 5.97
CA ASN A 119 4.11 -4.87 6.41
C ASN A 119 5.00 -6.07 6.05
N SER A 120 6.25 -6.08 6.53
CA SER A 120 7.17 -7.20 6.35
C SER A 120 6.60 -8.51 6.91
N LEU A 121 6.81 -9.61 6.19
CA LEU A 121 6.49 -10.94 6.69
C LEU A 121 7.45 -11.29 7.84
N HIS A 122 6.93 -11.41 9.05
CA HIS A 122 7.69 -11.75 10.24
C HIS A 122 7.61 -13.25 10.56
N PRO A 123 8.46 -13.80 11.46
CA PRO A 123 8.50 -15.24 11.72
C PRO A 123 7.20 -15.87 12.25
N GLY A 124 6.27 -15.07 12.77
CA GLY A 124 4.95 -15.54 13.20
C GLY A 124 3.92 -15.71 12.08
N VAL A 125 4.23 -15.27 10.85
CA VAL A 125 3.31 -15.43 9.71
C VAL A 125 3.26 -16.89 9.27
N ASN A 126 2.05 -17.44 9.09
CA ASN A 126 1.86 -18.79 8.57
C ASN A 126 2.26 -18.84 7.08
N PRO A 127 3.24 -19.68 6.70
CA PRO A 127 3.67 -19.82 5.30
C PRO A 127 2.53 -20.21 4.34
N GLU A 128 1.57 -21.03 4.79
CA GLU A 128 0.42 -21.42 3.97
C GLU A 128 -0.46 -20.22 3.60
N ASN A 129 -0.58 -19.26 4.50
CA ASN A 129 -1.30 -18.01 4.26
C ASN A 129 -0.56 -17.10 3.26
N CYS A 130 0.77 -17.11 3.26
CA CYS A 130 1.55 -16.42 2.23
C CYS A 130 1.33 -17.04 0.84
N ILE A 131 1.32 -18.38 0.76
CA ILE A 131 1.03 -19.09 -0.47
C ILE A 131 -0.40 -18.79 -0.94
N ALA A 132 -1.39 -18.83 -0.02
CA ALA A 132 -2.77 -18.50 -0.34
C ALA A 132 -2.91 -17.05 -0.87
N MET A 133 -2.22 -16.07 -0.29
CA MET A 133 -2.19 -14.69 -0.77
C MET A 133 -1.66 -14.62 -2.22
N PHE A 134 -0.59 -15.33 -2.52
CA PHE A 134 0.00 -15.36 -3.86
C PHE A 134 -0.94 -16.03 -4.89
N GLU A 135 -1.50 -17.19 -4.56
CA GLU A 135 -2.41 -17.91 -5.46
C GLU A 135 -3.73 -17.17 -5.68
N ALA A 136 -4.29 -16.55 -4.63
CA ALA A 136 -5.46 -15.69 -4.75
C ALA A 136 -5.18 -14.47 -5.64
N THR A 137 -3.99 -13.86 -5.52
CA THR A 137 -3.59 -12.74 -6.37
C THR A 137 -3.55 -13.15 -7.84
N LYS A 138 -3.02 -14.33 -8.17
CA LYS A 138 -3.01 -14.87 -9.55
C LYS A 138 -4.43 -15.17 -10.05
N LYS A 139 -5.27 -15.71 -9.16
CA LYS A 139 -6.65 -16.11 -9.48
C LYS A 139 -7.56 -14.92 -9.82
N TYR A 140 -7.44 -13.83 -9.06
CA TYR A 140 -8.35 -12.68 -9.16
C TYR A 140 -7.73 -11.46 -9.83
N GLY A 141 -6.40 -11.39 -9.95
CA GLY A 141 -5.68 -10.20 -10.44
C GLY A 141 -5.41 -10.20 -11.94
N SER A 142 -6.03 -11.09 -12.72
CA SER A 142 -5.91 -11.08 -14.17
C SER A 142 -6.71 -9.91 -14.74
N TYR A 143 -6.05 -9.01 -15.45
CA TYR A 143 -6.74 -8.06 -16.32
C TYR A 143 -7.05 -8.76 -17.64
N GLU A 144 -8.30 -8.71 -18.08
CA GLU A 144 -8.63 -9.12 -19.44
C GLU A 144 -7.93 -8.15 -20.41
N ALA A 145 -7.20 -8.72 -21.36
CA ALA A 145 -6.45 -7.96 -22.36
C ALA A 145 -7.38 -7.43 -23.46
#